data_7f28865df95fd8cdc431a50443da42cb
#
_entry.id   7f28865df95fd8cdc431a50443da42cb
#
_cell.length_a   1.000
_cell.length_b   1.000
_cell.length_c   1.000
_cell.angle_alpha   90.00
_cell.angle_beta   90.00
_cell.angle_gamma   90.00
#
_symmetry.space_group_name_H-M   'P 1'
#
loop_
_entity.id
_entity.type
_entity.pdbx_description
1 polymer ?
#
loop_
_entity_poly.entity_id
_entity_poly.type
_entity_poly.pdbx_seq_one_letter_code
_entity_poly.pdbx_strand_id
1 'polypeptide(L)'
;MPKEVIDSLRPLFRPLRHFAALACVSAALAACSPSYDWRTLHNDAGYTIDLPAKPTVEDHPIAVGGASMPMRMQAAHVDGAVFAVGTLTLPDERDDTRRMALEFLRAGLSRNLEGAPQTASVPVPLAAGGAVNGLELRVAGAASGGDHAHKTIVARLVARGRHAYQAVVIADGPLAQEQLDQFFGSFKLD
;
A
#
# COMPACT_ATOMS: atom_id res chain seq x y z
N MET A 1 -19.99 -70.18 31.88
CA MET A 1 -19.01 -70.50 30.80
C MET A 1 -19.60 -70.13 29.44
N PRO A 2 -18.90 -69.38 28.58
CA PRO A 2 -17.50 -68.96 28.57
C PRO A 2 -17.30 -67.43 28.46
N LYS A 3 -16.21 -67.00 29.10
CA LYS A 3 -15.68 -65.66 29.07
C LYS A 3 -14.45 -65.65 28.12
N GLU A 4 -14.55 -65.69 26.83
CA GLU A 4 -13.34 -65.68 26.00
C GLU A 4 -13.51 -65.13 24.57
N VAL A 5 -14.34 -64.12 24.34
CA VAL A 5 -14.46 -63.57 22.95
C VAL A 5 -14.20 -62.04 22.88
N ILE A 6 -13.86 -61.37 23.97
CA ILE A 6 -13.75 -59.86 23.96
C ILE A 6 -12.31 -59.32 23.85
N ASP A 7 -11.28 -60.16 23.93
CA ASP A 7 -9.89 -59.69 23.96
C ASP A 7 -9.13 -59.63 22.65
N SER A 8 -9.76 -59.95 21.51
CA SER A 8 -9.11 -60.04 20.20
C SER A 8 -9.22 -58.78 19.29
N LEU A 9 -9.87 -57.68 19.75
CA LEU A 9 -10.12 -56.51 18.91
C LEU A 9 -9.30 -55.23 19.32
N ARG A 10 -8.39 -55.35 20.26
CA ARG A 10 -7.67 -54.18 20.78
C ARG A 10 -6.44 -53.66 19.99
N PRO A 11 -5.80 -54.33 19.00
CA PRO A 11 -4.65 -53.73 18.32
C PRO A 11 -4.95 -52.94 17.04
N LEU A 12 -6.19 -52.90 16.52
CA LEU A 12 -6.47 -52.28 15.21
C LEU A 12 -6.73 -50.78 15.24
N PHE A 13 -6.91 -50.17 16.42
CA PHE A 13 -7.24 -48.73 16.52
C PHE A 13 -6.06 -47.80 16.81
N ARG A 14 -4.85 -48.32 17.03
CA ARG A 14 -3.67 -47.51 17.34
C ARG A 14 -3.11 -46.69 16.18
N PRO A 15 -3.06 -47.12 14.92
CA PRO A 15 -2.53 -46.29 13.84
C PRO A 15 -3.43 -45.12 13.42
N LEU A 16 -4.77 -45.23 13.63
CA LEU A 16 -5.72 -44.20 13.19
C LEU A 16 -5.58 -42.88 13.98
N ARG A 17 -5.17 -42.94 15.26
CA ARG A 17 -5.00 -41.76 16.11
C ARG A 17 -3.77 -40.93 15.73
N HIS A 18 -2.72 -41.54 15.19
CA HIS A 18 -1.51 -40.85 14.75
C HIS A 18 -1.71 -40.18 13.37
N PHE A 19 -2.51 -40.79 12.48
CA PHE A 19 -2.86 -40.17 11.19
C PHE A 19 -3.77 -38.96 11.37
N ALA A 20 -4.73 -38.98 12.31
CA ALA A 20 -5.59 -37.83 12.58
C ALA A 20 -4.80 -36.66 13.19
N ALA A 21 -3.82 -36.92 14.09
CA ALA A 21 -2.98 -35.89 14.67
C ALA A 21 -2.03 -35.25 13.65
N LEU A 22 -1.48 -36.01 12.69
CA LEU A 22 -0.61 -35.50 11.64
C LEU A 22 -1.38 -34.63 10.63
N ALA A 23 -2.63 -35.00 10.30
CA ALA A 23 -3.51 -34.23 9.42
C ALA A 23 -3.91 -32.87 10.02
N CYS A 24 -4.13 -32.78 11.36
CA CYS A 24 -4.44 -31.53 12.03
C CYS A 24 -3.25 -30.56 12.08
N VAL A 25 -2.00 -31.08 12.22
CA VAL A 25 -0.78 -30.23 12.22
C VAL A 25 -0.50 -29.67 10.83
N SER A 26 -0.71 -30.44 9.76
CA SER A 26 -0.53 -29.92 8.38
C SER A 26 -1.59 -28.90 7.96
N ALA A 27 -2.83 -28.98 8.47
CA ALA A 27 -3.86 -27.97 8.23
C ALA A 27 -3.59 -26.64 8.94
N ALA A 28 -2.93 -26.66 10.10
CA ALA A 28 -2.56 -25.45 10.85
C ALA A 28 -1.41 -24.64 10.19
N LEU A 29 -0.55 -25.27 9.40
CA LEU A 29 0.55 -24.63 8.66
C LEU A 29 0.09 -23.94 7.37
N ALA A 30 -1.08 -24.29 6.83
CA ALA A 30 -1.64 -23.66 5.64
C ALA A 30 -2.43 -22.36 5.93
N ALA A 31 -2.68 -22.03 7.19
CA ALA A 31 -3.54 -20.91 7.58
C ALA A 31 -2.82 -19.56 7.77
N CYS A 32 -1.50 -19.50 7.57
CA CYS A 32 -0.72 -18.27 7.72
C CYS A 32 -0.01 -17.90 6.41
N SER A 33 -0.76 -17.66 5.34
CA SER A 33 -0.21 -16.83 4.26
C SER A 33 -0.40 -15.37 4.71
N PRO A 34 0.68 -14.61 4.95
CA PRO A 34 0.54 -13.20 5.28
C PRO A 34 -0.14 -12.48 4.11
N SER A 35 -1.20 -11.72 4.38
CA SER A 35 -1.88 -10.93 3.35
C SER A 35 -0.94 -9.91 2.70
N TYR A 36 0.11 -9.51 3.41
CA TYR A 36 1.11 -8.53 2.97
C TYR A 36 2.46 -9.21 2.71
N ASP A 37 2.91 -9.20 1.45
CA ASP A 37 4.24 -9.65 1.00
C ASP A 37 5.09 -8.41 0.66
N TRP A 38 5.62 -7.74 1.69
CA TRP A 38 6.35 -6.49 1.56
C TRP A 38 7.62 -6.66 0.73
N ARG A 39 7.75 -5.83 -0.30
CA ARG A 39 8.86 -5.83 -1.26
C ARG A 39 9.42 -4.44 -1.45
N THR A 40 10.71 -4.29 -1.27
CA THR A 40 11.40 -3.02 -1.54
C THR A 40 11.52 -2.80 -3.04
N LEU A 41 10.97 -1.69 -3.49
CA LEU A 41 11.10 -1.19 -4.86
C LEU A 41 12.12 -0.05 -4.88
N HIS A 42 13.16 -0.21 -5.69
CA HIS A 42 14.07 0.87 -6.07
C HIS A 42 13.65 1.36 -7.45
N ASN A 43 13.35 2.64 -7.59
CA ASN A 43 12.81 3.20 -8.83
C ASN A 43 13.79 4.17 -9.49
N ASP A 44 13.94 4.06 -10.82
CA ASP A 44 14.83 4.93 -11.61
C ASP A 44 14.43 6.42 -11.57
N ALA A 45 13.21 6.74 -11.14
CA ALA A 45 12.79 8.11 -10.89
C ALA A 45 13.31 8.69 -9.57
N GLY A 46 14.22 8.02 -8.88
CA GLY A 46 14.91 8.52 -7.68
C GLY A 46 14.11 8.37 -6.39
N TYR A 47 13.52 7.18 -6.13
CA TYR A 47 12.93 6.84 -4.84
C TYR A 47 13.01 5.35 -4.53
N THR A 48 12.93 5.05 -3.24
CA THR A 48 12.79 3.69 -2.70
C THR A 48 11.57 3.63 -1.81
N ILE A 49 10.81 2.51 -1.88
CA ILE A 49 9.61 2.28 -1.05
C ILE A 49 9.31 0.79 -0.94
N ASP A 50 8.70 0.36 0.18
CA ASP A 50 8.16 -0.99 0.32
C ASP A 50 6.70 -1.02 -0.16
N LEU A 51 6.38 -1.97 -1.03
CA LEU A 51 5.03 -2.25 -1.49
C LEU A 51 4.55 -3.61 -0.96
N PRO A 52 3.27 -3.75 -0.55
CA PRO A 52 2.76 -4.96 0.10
C PRO A 52 2.54 -6.15 -0.84
N ALA A 53 2.74 -5.96 -2.13
CA ALA A 53 2.67 -6.99 -3.17
C ALA A 53 3.43 -6.53 -4.42
N LYS A 54 3.54 -7.40 -5.43
CA LYS A 54 4.12 -7.03 -6.73
C LYS A 54 3.26 -5.94 -7.38
N PRO A 55 3.85 -4.75 -7.69
CA PRO A 55 3.08 -3.67 -8.29
C PRO A 55 2.75 -3.92 -9.77
N THR A 56 1.63 -3.37 -10.21
CA THR A 56 1.37 -3.04 -11.60
C THR A 56 1.96 -1.68 -11.93
N VAL A 57 2.28 -1.44 -13.20
CA VAL A 57 2.84 -0.16 -13.68
C VAL A 57 1.95 0.37 -14.79
N GLU A 58 1.57 1.65 -14.67
CA GLU A 58 0.81 2.37 -15.68
C GLU A 58 1.49 3.71 -15.98
N ASP A 59 1.61 4.03 -17.27
CA ASP A 59 2.18 5.28 -17.77
C ASP A 59 1.12 6.01 -18.58
N HIS A 60 0.84 7.27 -18.24
CA HIS A 60 -0.04 8.12 -19.04
C HIS A 60 0.30 9.60 -18.84
N PRO A 61 0.12 10.43 -19.87
CA PRO A 61 0.29 11.86 -19.73
C PRO A 61 -0.90 12.48 -18.99
N ILE A 62 -0.64 13.45 -18.12
CA ILE A 62 -1.67 14.26 -17.47
C ILE A 62 -1.45 15.74 -17.78
N ALA A 63 -2.54 16.51 -17.86
CA ALA A 63 -2.49 17.95 -18.10
C ALA A 63 -2.37 18.70 -16.75
N VAL A 64 -1.26 19.40 -16.55
CA VAL A 64 -1.00 20.22 -15.36
C VAL A 64 -0.67 21.63 -15.81
N GLY A 65 -1.46 22.63 -15.40
CA GLY A 65 -1.24 24.02 -15.78
C GLY A 65 -1.23 24.28 -17.30
N GLY A 66 -1.95 23.47 -18.09
CA GLY A 66 -1.96 23.55 -19.54
C GLY A 66 -0.83 22.81 -20.24
N ALA A 67 0.17 22.27 -19.52
CA ALA A 67 1.24 21.44 -20.07
C ALA A 67 0.93 19.95 -19.89
N SER A 68 1.28 19.13 -20.89
CA SER A 68 1.21 17.67 -20.77
C SER A 68 2.48 17.16 -20.09
N MET A 69 2.32 16.45 -18.96
CA MET A 69 3.44 15.90 -18.18
C MET A 69 3.29 14.38 -18.06
N PRO A 70 4.37 13.60 -18.27
CA PRO A 70 4.34 12.16 -18.05
C PRO A 70 4.08 11.81 -16.58
N MET A 71 3.09 10.96 -16.33
CA MET A 71 2.78 10.40 -15.01
C MET A 71 2.95 8.88 -15.04
N ARG A 72 3.77 8.35 -14.14
CA ARG A 72 3.91 6.91 -13.92
C ARG A 72 3.29 6.55 -12.58
N MET A 73 2.42 5.55 -12.58
CA MET A 73 1.82 4.97 -11.38
C MET A 73 2.34 3.55 -11.17
N GLN A 74 2.75 3.24 -9.95
CA GLN A 74 3.08 1.88 -9.51
C GLN A 74 2.17 1.55 -8.34
N ALA A 75 1.30 0.54 -8.49
CA ALA A 75 0.24 0.24 -7.54
C ALA A 75 0.19 -1.24 -7.17
N ALA A 76 0.12 -1.54 -5.88
CA ALA A 76 -0.11 -2.86 -5.33
C ALA A 76 -1.49 -2.89 -4.63
N HIS A 77 -2.25 -3.97 -4.83
CA HIS A 77 -3.59 -4.15 -4.28
C HIS A 77 -3.57 -5.28 -3.25
N VAL A 78 -3.99 -5.01 -2.04
CA VAL A 78 -4.07 -5.98 -0.93
C VAL A 78 -5.25 -5.64 -0.02
N ASP A 79 -6.09 -6.64 0.31
CA ASP A 79 -7.15 -6.56 1.34
C ASP A 79 -8.06 -5.30 1.24
N GLY A 80 -8.54 -4.99 0.03
CA GLY A 80 -9.39 -3.81 -0.18
C GLY A 80 -8.66 -2.46 -0.10
N ALA A 81 -7.32 -2.49 -0.07
CA ALA A 81 -6.48 -1.30 -0.13
C ALA A 81 -5.60 -1.28 -1.37
N VAL A 82 -5.31 -0.06 -1.85
CA VAL A 82 -4.35 0.23 -2.91
C VAL A 82 -3.20 1.02 -2.31
N PHE A 83 -1.99 0.51 -2.45
CA PHE A 83 -0.75 1.17 -2.10
C PHE A 83 -0.05 1.59 -3.39
N ALA A 84 0.16 2.87 -3.59
CA ALA A 84 0.69 3.33 -4.87
C ALA A 84 1.70 4.48 -4.73
N VAL A 85 2.62 4.54 -5.69
CA VAL A 85 3.46 5.72 -5.91
C VAL A 85 3.22 6.25 -7.30
N GLY A 86 2.79 7.52 -7.37
CA GLY A 86 2.72 8.29 -8.58
C GLY A 86 3.95 9.18 -8.73
N THR A 87 4.59 9.16 -9.88
CA THR A 87 5.72 10.03 -10.23
C THR A 87 5.37 10.86 -11.43
N LEU A 88 5.35 12.19 -11.25
CA LEU A 88 5.13 13.16 -12.30
C LEU A 88 6.46 13.74 -12.74
N THR A 89 6.80 13.64 -14.02
CA THR A 89 8.01 14.23 -14.57
C THR A 89 7.75 15.68 -14.97
N LEU A 90 8.49 16.60 -14.36
CA LEU A 90 8.36 18.04 -14.58
C LEU A 90 9.23 18.53 -15.75
N PRO A 91 8.80 19.55 -16.50
CA PRO A 91 9.58 20.11 -17.60
C PRO A 91 10.87 20.79 -17.13
N ASP A 92 10.89 21.32 -15.91
CA ASP A 92 12.02 22.02 -15.31
C ASP A 92 12.05 21.86 -13.78
N GLU A 93 13.07 22.44 -13.12
CA GLU A 93 13.26 22.38 -11.66
C GLU A 93 12.84 23.64 -10.93
N ARG A 94 12.05 24.51 -11.55
CA ARG A 94 11.61 25.76 -10.92
C ARG A 94 10.65 25.51 -9.78
N ASP A 95 10.74 26.31 -8.74
CA ASP A 95 9.87 26.20 -7.57
C ASP A 95 8.39 26.38 -7.90
N ASP A 96 8.06 27.26 -8.86
CA ASP A 96 6.69 27.45 -9.32
C ASP A 96 6.14 26.22 -10.02
N THR A 97 6.95 25.54 -10.85
CA THR A 97 6.58 24.29 -11.51
C THR A 97 6.34 23.19 -10.49
N ARG A 98 7.24 23.04 -9.49
CA ARG A 98 7.09 22.07 -8.40
C ARG A 98 5.82 22.35 -7.56
N ARG A 99 5.58 23.62 -7.22
CA ARG A 99 4.40 24.02 -6.45
C ARG A 99 3.10 23.72 -7.20
N MET A 100 3.03 24.07 -8.49
CA MET A 100 1.88 23.81 -9.34
C MET A 100 1.59 22.30 -9.45
N ALA A 101 2.62 21.47 -9.60
CA ALA A 101 2.50 20.01 -9.64
C ALA A 101 1.96 19.45 -8.31
N LEU A 102 2.50 19.88 -7.16
CA LEU A 102 2.03 19.44 -5.85
C LEU A 102 0.58 19.85 -5.58
N GLU A 103 0.18 21.07 -5.95
CA GLU A 103 -1.22 21.51 -5.85
C GLU A 103 -2.16 20.72 -6.74
N PHE A 104 -1.73 20.37 -7.94
CA PHE A 104 -2.51 19.53 -8.84
C PHE A 104 -2.74 18.14 -8.24
N LEU A 105 -1.66 17.49 -7.73
CA LEU A 105 -1.74 16.17 -7.09
C LEU A 105 -2.63 16.22 -5.82
N ARG A 106 -2.46 17.23 -4.97
CA ARG A 106 -3.27 17.46 -3.78
C ARG A 106 -4.77 17.62 -4.12
N ALA A 107 -5.07 18.47 -5.09
CA ALA A 107 -6.43 18.70 -5.54
C ALA A 107 -7.06 17.44 -6.15
N GLY A 108 -6.29 16.63 -6.89
CA GLY A 108 -6.73 15.37 -7.45
C GLY A 108 -7.18 14.36 -6.38
N LEU A 109 -6.39 14.21 -5.33
CA LEU A 109 -6.72 13.32 -4.21
C LEU A 109 -7.95 13.80 -3.41
N SER A 110 -8.07 15.09 -3.18
CA SER A 110 -9.15 15.68 -2.38
C SER A 110 -10.52 15.62 -3.08
N ARG A 111 -10.57 15.60 -4.42
CA ARG A 111 -11.82 15.57 -5.17
C ARG A 111 -12.54 14.23 -5.17
N ASN A 112 -11.86 13.16 -4.80
CA ASN A 112 -12.38 11.80 -4.90
C ASN A 112 -13.25 11.38 -3.71
N LEU A 113 -13.26 12.18 -2.62
CA LEU A 113 -14.06 11.90 -1.43
C LEU A 113 -14.81 13.17 -0.97
N GLU A 114 -15.99 12.96 -0.37
CA GLU A 114 -16.82 14.03 0.20
C GLU A 114 -16.35 14.50 1.60
N GLY A 115 -15.14 14.11 2.03
CA GLY A 115 -14.55 14.47 3.30
C GLY A 115 -13.73 15.75 3.24
N ALA A 116 -13.62 16.45 4.37
CA ALA A 116 -12.69 17.58 4.51
C ALA A 116 -11.25 17.08 4.63
N PRO A 117 -10.32 17.48 3.73
CA PRO A 117 -8.94 17.04 3.81
C PRO A 117 -8.21 17.71 4.98
N GLN A 118 -7.46 16.89 5.73
CA GLN A 118 -6.51 17.35 6.74
C GLN A 118 -5.11 17.31 6.13
N THR A 119 -4.30 18.35 6.38
CA THR A 119 -2.93 18.43 5.86
C THR A 119 -1.93 18.77 6.95
N ALA A 120 -0.74 18.18 6.87
CA ALA A 120 0.38 18.47 7.77
C ALA A 120 1.71 18.45 6.99
N SER A 121 2.67 19.28 7.42
CA SER A 121 4.03 19.18 6.91
C SER A 121 4.72 17.98 7.53
N VAL A 122 5.40 17.16 6.69
CA VAL A 122 6.11 15.95 7.14
C VAL A 122 7.49 15.89 6.49
N PRO A 123 8.53 15.43 7.21
CA PRO A 123 9.82 15.16 6.61
C PRO A 123 9.76 13.91 5.74
N VAL A 124 10.26 13.99 4.51
CA VAL A 124 10.50 12.83 3.63
C VAL A 124 12.00 12.58 3.60
N PRO A 125 12.47 11.41 4.09
CA PRO A 125 13.89 11.10 4.18
C PRO A 125 14.59 11.09 2.82
N LEU A 126 15.89 11.41 2.83
CA LEU A 126 16.79 11.25 1.70
C LEU A 126 17.70 10.03 1.94
N ALA A 127 18.00 9.26 0.89
CA ALA A 127 18.93 8.13 0.95
C ALA A 127 20.34 8.56 1.37
N ALA A 128 20.77 9.76 0.97
CA ALA A 128 22.06 10.35 1.35
C ALA A 128 22.07 10.97 2.77
N GLY A 129 20.96 10.89 3.50
CA GLY A 129 20.77 11.50 4.81
C GLY A 129 20.09 12.88 4.76
N GLY A 130 19.46 13.26 5.87
CA GLY A 130 18.60 14.43 5.93
C GLY A 130 17.19 14.16 5.40
N ALA A 131 16.42 15.23 5.16
CA ALA A 131 15.06 15.14 4.68
C ALA A 131 14.66 16.40 3.88
N VAL A 132 13.65 16.26 3.03
CA VAL A 132 12.93 17.36 2.39
C VAL A 132 11.53 17.50 2.97
N ASN A 133 10.98 18.70 2.98
CA ASN A 133 9.61 18.91 3.42
C ASN A 133 8.63 18.37 2.40
N GLY A 134 7.78 17.47 2.85
CA GLY A 134 6.60 16.99 2.13
C GLY A 134 5.31 17.46 2.79
N LEU A 135 4.20 17.16 2.14
CA LEU A 135 2.85 17.39 2.63
C LEU A 135 2.18 16.04 2.86
N GLU A 136 1.74 15.75 4.08
CA GLU A 136 0.82 14.63 4.33
C GLU A 136 -0.62 15.14 4.19
N LEU A 137 -1.44 14.36 3.47
CA LEU A 137 -2.86 14.60 3.28
C LEU A 137 -3.62 13.38 3.79
N ARG A 138 -4.64 13.61 4.60
CA ARG A 138 -5.60 12.60 5.06
C ARG A 138 -7.01 13.06 4.73
N VAL A 139 -7.80 12.21 4.08
CA VAL A 139 -9.22 12.46 3.82
C VAL A 139 -9.98 11.15 3.93
N ALA A 140 -11.14 11.19 4.57
CA ALA A 140 -12.06 10.06 4.68
C ALA A 140 -13.48 10.53 4.40
N GLY A 141 -14.25 9.74 3.69
CA GLY A 141 -15.62 10.08 3.32
C GLY A 141 -16.20 9.12 2.30
N ALA A 142 -17.42 9.38 1.88
CA ALA A 142 -18.02 8.67 0.76
C ALA A 142 -17.27 8.97 -0.53
N ALA A 143 -17.10 7.98 -1.39
CA ALA A 143 -16.53 8.17 -2.70
C ALA A 143 -17.47 9.03 -3.56
N SER A 144 -16.92 10.01 -4.27
CA SER A 144 -17.66 10.89 -5.18
C SER A 144 -18.06 10.12 -6.46
N GLY A 145 -18.83 9.05 -6.32
CA GLY A 145 -19.23 8.16 -7.42
C GLY A 145 -20.35 7.22 -7.01
N GLY A 146 -20.92 6.51 -7.97
CA GLY A 146 -22.21 5.84 -7.83
C GLY A 146 -22.39 4.77 -6.75
N ASP A 147 -21.33 4.28 -6.10
CA ASP A 147 -21.44 3.26 -5.05
C ASP A 147 -21.40 3.83 -3.61
N HIS A 148 -21.08 5.13 -3.45
CA HIS A 148 -20.96 5.82 -2.16
C HIS A 148 -20.15 5.05 -1.09
N ALA A 149 -19.26 4.15 -1.52
CA ALA A 149 -18.41 3.38 -0.62
C ALA A 149 -17.56 4.33 0.23
N HIS A 150 -17.51 4.10 1.53
CA HIS A 150 -16.69 4.90 2.42
C HIS A 150 -15.22 4.54 2.24
N LYS A 151 -14.40 5.51 1.88
CA LYS A 151 -12.96 5.31 1.65
C LYS A 151 -12.13 6.22 2.54
N THR A 152 -10.91 5.79 2.79
CA THR A 152 -9.87 6.57 3.44
C THR A 152 -8.69 6.73 2.48
N ILE A 153 -8.20 7.95 2.31
CA ILE A 153 -6.99 8.28 1.57
C ILE A 153 -5.98 8.87 2.54
N VAL A 154 -4.78 8.30 2.55
CA VAL A 154 -3.59 8.88 3.21
C VAL A 154 -2.53 9.03 2.13
N ALA A 155 -1.94 10.22 2.00
CA ALA A 155 -0.92 10.45 0.98
C ALA A 155 0.20 11.35 1.51
N ARG A 156 1.43 11.13 1.00
CA ARG A 156 2.57 12.05 1.12
C ARG A 156 2.95 12.57 -0.24
N LEU A 157 2.97 13.89 -0.36
CA LEU A 157 3.32 14.62 -1.58
C LEU A 157 4.64 15.34 -1.36
N VAL A 158 5.57 15.20 -2.28
CA VAL A 158 6.88 15.86 -2.22
C VAL A 158 7.41 16.10 -3.64
N ALA A 159 8.18 17.16 -3.85
CA ALA A 159 8.87 17.41 -5.10
C ALA A 159 10.37 17.58 -4.88
N ARG A 160 11.18 16.99 -5.78
CA ARG A 160 12.63 17.11 -5.79
C ARG A 160 13.17 17.01 -7.22
N GLY A 161 14.11 17.88 -7.56
CA GLY A 161 14.61 17.96 -8.92
C GLY A 161 13.48 18.16 -9.93
N ARG A 162 13.45 17.33 -10.94
CA ARG A 162 12.41 17.31 -11.98
C ARG A 162 11.29 16.31 -11.75
N HIS A 163 11.04 15.94 -10.47
CA HIS A 163 9.96 15.02 -10.14
C HIS A 163 9.08 15.55 -9.02
N ALA A 164 7.79 15.31 -9.14
CA ALA A 164 6.84 15.38 -8.04
C ALA A 164 6.29 13.98 -7.78
N TYR A 165 6.28 13.58 -6.52
CA TYR A 165 5.89 12.24 -6.07
C TYR A 165 4.64 12.32 -5.21
N GLN A 166 3.80 11.32 -5.37
CA GLN A 166 2.68 11.06 -4.47
C GLN A 166 2.75 9.58 -4.02
N ALA A 167 3.19 9.34 -2.80
CA ALA A 167 3.00 8.05 -2.14
C ALA A 167 1.60 8.05 -1.51
N VAL A 168 0.71 7.11 -1.87
CA VAL A 168 -0.70 7.14 -1.50
C VAL A 168 -1.21 5.76 -1.12
N VAL A 169 -2.05 5.71 -0.08
CA VAL A 169 -2.84 4.55 0.30
C VAL A 169 -4.31 4.93 0.21
N ILE A 170 -5.09 4.13 -0.51
CA ILE A 170 -6.55 4.25 -0.64
C ILE A 170 -7.16 2.95 -0.13
N ALA A 171 -8.06 3.01 0.85
CA ALA A 171 -8.65 1.83 1.46
C ALA A 171 -10.16 1.94 1.61
N ASP A 172 -10.84 0.79 1.58
CA ASP A 172 -12.27 0.64 1.82
C ASP A 172 -12.61 0.66 3.33
N GLY A 173 -11.97 1.55 4.08
CA GLY A 173 -12.12 1.68 5.53
C GLY A 173 -10.83 2.11 6.21
N PRO A 174 -10.77 2.06 7.55
CA PRO A 174 -9.57 2.39 8.29
C PRO A 174 -8.49 1.31 8.07
N LEU A 175 -7.26 1.74 7.77
CA LEU A 175 -6.08 0.87 7.76
C LEU A 175 -5.43 0.82 9.13
N ALA A 176 -4.85 -0.34 9.48
CA ALA A 176 -4.03 -0.43 10.67
C ALA A 176 -2.78 0.47 10.53
N GLN A 177 -2.42 1.14 11.61
CA GLN A 177 -1.31 2.10 11.62
C GLN A 177 0.02 1.45 11.21
N GLU A 178 0.21 0.17 11.54
CA GLU A 178 1.41 -0.60 11.18
C GLU A 178 1.66 -0.66 9.67
N GLN A 179 0.63 -0.86 8.84
CA GLN A 179 0.76 -0.87 7.39
C GLN A 179 1.09 0.51 6.84
N LEU A 180 0.50 1.56 7.42
CA LEU A 180 0.83 2.94 7.05
C LEU A 180 2.26 3.29 7.42
N ASP A 181 2.72 2.89 8.61
CA ASP A 181 4.08 3.13 9.09
C ASP A 181 5.11 2.38 8.23
N GLN A 182 4.84 1.12 7.84
CA GLN A 182 5.71 0.36 6.95
C GLN A 182 5.82 1.05 5.58
N PHE A 183 4.69 1.39 4.96
CA PHE A 183 4.68 2.00 3.64
C PHE A 183 5.33 3.38 3.64
N PHE A 184 4.83 4.31 4.47
CA PHE A 184 5.35 5.68 4.49
C PHE A 184 6.72 5.81 5.16
N GLY A 185 7.05 4.92 6.11
CA GLY A 185 8.37 4.90 6.77
C GLY A 185 9.48 4.40 5.85
N SER A 186 9.16 3.56 4.87
CA SER A 186 10.12 3.08 3.87
C SER A 186 10.34 4.06 2.71
N PHE A 187 9.43 5.03 2.52
CA PHE A 187 9.51 5.99 1.41
C PHE A 187 10.69 6.96 1.60
N LYS A 188 11.66 6.89 0.68
CA LYS A 188 12.86 7.73 0.66
C LYS A 188 13.13 8.22 -0.75
N LEU A 189 13.69 9.43 -0.87
CA LEU A 189 14.16 9.99 -2.14
C LEU A 189 15.70 9.87 -2.23
N ASP A 190 16.22 9.71 -3.44
CA ASP A 190 17.66 9.65 -3.72
C ASP A 190 18.33 11.04 -3.69
#